data_6b527bbb4011052fe9d9e5ea9012284f
#
_entry.id   6b527bbb4011052fe9d9e5ea9012284f
#
_cell.length_a   1.000
_cell.length_b   1.000
_cell.length_c   1.000
_cell.angle_alpha   90.00
_cell.angle_beta   90.00
_cell.angle_gamma   90.00
#
_symmetry.space_group_name_H-M   'P 1'
#
loop_
_entity.id
_entity.type
_entity.pdbx_description
1 polymer ?
#
loop_
_entity_poly.entity_id
_entity_poly.type
_entity_poly.pdbx_seq_one_letter_code
_entity_poly.pdbx_strand_id
1 'polypeptide(L)'
;LTLTSGYRSPAYNRNVRTRGGLAAKASLHQYGMAADIVLAGVSSERVWETVKALGFGGAGYYHGRTVHLDVGPARSWDEKTSGVGTGLSDDNKLIELVTDYDIYQPGDPLTLRFIRMTAFPIGVVPVFFLEGRHEGRHAAKAIAFEPVFGVSSEDRCPQFEDIGQMAGIRWRLPADLPPGRYAVRARFCGPVWEGMPSEAGTPAFEVAAP
;
A
#
# COMPACT_ATOMS: atom_id res chain seq x y z
N LEU A 1 13.95 -16.53 -14.57
CA LEU A 1 13.62 -15.81 -13.34
C LEU A 1 13.34 -16.85 -12.25
N THR A 2 13.93 -16.65 -11.06
CA THR A 2 13.68 -17.47 -9.87
C THR A 2 13.10 -16.59 -8.78
N LEU A 3 11.95 -16.96 -8.25
CA LEU A 3 11.34 -16.33 -7.06
C LEU A 3 11.98 -16.98 -5.83
N THR A 4 12.63 -16.17 -4.99
CA THR A 4 13.26 -16.63 -3.74
C THR A 4 12.40 -16.34 -2.52
N SER A 5 11.56 -15.30 -2.56
CA SER A 5 10.56 -14.97 -1.56
C SER A 5 9.40 -14.21 -2.20
N GLY A 6 8.18 -14.61 -1.88
CA GLY A 6 6.95 -13.93 -2.30
C GLY A 6 6.15 -13.46 -1.09
N TYR A 7 4.89 -13.84 -1.00
CA TYR A 7 4.05 -13.54 0.15
C TYR A 7 4.65 -14.07 1.46
N ARG A 8 4.61 -13.22 2.50
CA ARG A 8 5.00 -13.59 3.87
C ARG A 8 3.84 -13.26 4.81
N SER A 9 3.32 -14.25 5.53
CA SER A 9 2.34 -13.93 6.58
C SER A 9 2.95 -13.00 7.64
N PRO A 10 2.15 -12.17 8.33
CA PRO A 10 2.66 -11.32 9.42
C PRO A 10 3.44 -12.10 10.48
N ALA A 11 2.97 -13.31 10.83
CA ALA A 11 3.66 -14.19 11.77
C ALA A 11 5.02 -14.64 11.23
N TYR A 12 5.09 -15.04 9.97
CA TYR A 12 6.36 -15.43 9.34
C TYR A 12 7.34 -14.25 9.27
N ASN A 13 6.88 -13.07 8.88
CA ASN A 13 7.71 -11.86 8.81
C ASN A 13 8.27 -11.48 10.20
N ARG A 14 7.48 -11.60 11.27
CA ARG A 14 7.97 -11.45 12.66
C ARG A 14 9.07 -12.46 12.98
N ASN A 15 8.87 -13.74 12.64
CA ASN A 15 9.86 -14.79 12.89
C ASN A 15 11.18 -14.56 12.14
N VAL A 16 11.13 -14.04 10.90
CA VAL A 16 12.34 -13.64 10.16
C VAL A 16 13.11 -12.58 10.95
N ARG A 17 12.41 -11.56 11.45
CA ARG A 17 13.02 -10.46 12.22
C ARG A 17 13.62 -10.95 13.55
N THR A 18 12.88 -11.77 14.31
CA THR A 18 13.35 -12.29 15.61
C THR A 18 14.55 -13.21 15.49
N ARG A 19 14.77 -13.81 14.31
CA ARG A 19 15.96 -14.63 13.99
C ARG A 19 17.12 -13.82 13.42
N GLY A 20 17.02 -12.48 13.42
CA GLY A 20 18.04 -11.59 12.88
C GLY A 20 18.04 -11.46 11.36
N GLY A 21 16.99 -11.93 10.68
CA GLY A 21 16.82 -11.75 9.25
C GLY A 21 16.43 -10.32 8.89
N LEU A 22 16.89 -9.86 7.74
CA LEU A 22 16.60 -8.54 7.22
C LEU A 22 15.18 -8.47 6.67
N ALA A 23 14.25 -7.95 7.44
CA ALA A 23 12.88 -7.72 7.01
C ALA A 23 12.31 -6.48 7.70
N ALA A 24 11.74 -5.58 6.93
CA ALA A 24 11.02 -4.43 7.48
C ALA A 24 9.79 -4.88 8.28
N LYS A 25 9.43 -4.15 9.33
CA LYS A 25 8.26 -4.43 10.16
C LYS A 25 6.97 -4.33 9.34
N ALA A 26 6.87 -3.30 8.50
CA ALA A 26 5.75 -3.08 7.57
C ALA A 26 6.12 -3.48 6.12
N SER A 27 6.65 -4.69 5.94
CA SER A 27 7.09 -5.20 4.64
C SER A 27 5.93 -5.44 3.68
N LEU A 28 6.09 -5.03 2.41
CA LEU A 28 5.10 -5.27 1.35
C LEU A 28 4.94 -6.74 0.96
N HIS A 29 5.87 -7.61 1.32
CA HIS A 29 5.65 -9.06 1.24
C HIS A 29 4.42 -9.53 2.02
N GLN A 30 4.05 -8.83 3.09
CA GLN A 30 2.89 -9.18 3.91
C GLN A 30 1.55 -8.83 3.24
N TYR A 31 1.59 -8.02 2.19
CA TYR A 31 0.43 -7.69 1.35
C TYR A 31 0.39 -8.53 0.05
N GLY A 32 1.39 -9.39 -0.19
CA GLY A 32 1.53 -10.06 -1.49
C GLY A 32 1.96 -9.14 -2.62
N MET A 33 2.51 -7.97 -2.29
CA MET A 33 2.88 -6.91 -3.23
C MET A 33 4.39 -6.84 -3.48
N ALA A 34 5.17 -7.77 -2.97
CA ALA A 34 6.61 -7.82 -3.12
C ALA A 34 7.13 -9.21 -3.49
N ALA A 35 8.24 -9.23 -4.18
CA ALA A 35 8.98 -10.41 -4.55
C ALA A 35 10.48 -10.20 -4.44
N ASP A 36 11.17 -11.15 -3.83
CA ASP A 36 12.63 -11.26 -3.92
C ASP A 36 12.96 -12.21 -5.06
N ILE A 37 13.73 -11.74 -6.05
CA ILE A 37 13.98 -12.49 -7.29
C ILE A 37 15.47 -12.61 -7.61
N VAL A 38 15.79 -13.64 -8.40
CA VAL A 38 17.06 -13.80 -9.10
C VAL A 38 16.77 -13.88 -10.61
N LEU A 39 17.40 -13.02 -11.39
CA LEU A 39 17.32 -13.07 -12.84
C LEU A 39 18.60 -13.72 -13.39
N ALA A 40 18.44 -14.87 -14.04
CA ALA A 40 19.58 -15.60 -14.60
C ALA A 40 20.30 -14.76 -15.67
N GLY A 41 21.61 -14.69 -15.60
CA GLY A 41 22.43 -13.94 -16.55
C GLY A 41 22.48 -12.43 -16.36
N VAL A 42 21.76 -11.89 -15.34
CA VAL A 42 21.78 -10.46 -15.02
C VAL A 42 22.13 -10.28 -13.54
N SER A 43 23.04 -9.37 -13.22
CA SER A 43 23.39 -9.07 -11.84
C SER A 43 22.21 -8.40 -11.10
N SER A 44 22.08 -8.68 -9.81
CA SER A 44 21.07 -8.03 -8.94
C SER A 44 21.19 -6.50 -8.92
N GLU A 45 22.42 -6.00 -8.97
CA GLU A 45 22.72 -4.57 -9.07
C GLU A 45 22.13 -3.96 -10.35
N ARG A 46 22.34 -4.61 -11.50
CA ARG A 46 21.79 -4.12 -12.77
C ARG A 46 20.27 -4.15 -12.80
N VAL A 47 19.63 -5.16 -12.21
CA VAL A 47 18.18 -5.21 -12.07
C VAL A 47 17.72 -4.05 -11.20
N TRP A 48 18.35 -3.85 -10.03
CA TRP A 48 18.05 -2.77 -9.11
C TRP A 48 18.17 -1.39 -9.76
N GLU A 49 19.29 -1.11 -10.44
CA GLU A 49 19.50 0.17 -11.14
C GLU A 49 18.45 0.40 -12.23
N THR A 50 18.09 -0.65 -12.99
CA THR A 50 17.08 -0.55 -14.05
C THR A 50 15.71 -0.18 -13.46
N VAL A 51 15.27 -0.87 -12.42
CA VAL A 51 13.96 -0.61 -11.79
C VAL A 51 13.94 0.76 -11.12
N LYS A 52 15.04 1.14 -10.45
CA LYS A 52 15.23 2.49 -9.89
C LYS A 52 15.09 3.58 -10.95
N ALA A 53 15.71 3.38 -12.13
CA ALA A 53 15.64 4.36 -13.23
C ALA A 53 14.24 4.44 -13.84
N LEU A 54 13.49 3.33 -13.88
CA LEU A 54 12.11 3.29 -14.35
C LEU A 54 11.13 3.99 -13.41
N GLY A 55 11.47 4.13 -12.13
CA GLY A 55 10.63 4.80 -11.14
C GLY A 55 9.33 4.06 -10.81
N PHE A 56 9.30 2.73 -10.99
CA PHE A 56 8.15 1.90 -10.65
C PHE A 56 8.37 1.14 -9.36
N GLY A 57 7.46 1.29 -8.39
CA GLY A 57 7.46 0.54 -7.15
C GLY A 57 8.73 0.67 -6.31
N GLY A 58 8.98 -0.31 -5.48
CA GLY A 58 10.18 -0.39 -4.64
C GLY A 58 11.24 -1.31 -5.22
N ALA A 59 12.50 -0.91 -5.11
CA ALA A 59 13.65 -1.71 -5.49
C ALA A 59 14.70 -1.74 -4.37
N GLY A 60 15.01 -2.94 -3.86
CA GLY A 60 16.00 -3.15 -2.79
C GLY A 60 17.20 -3.93 -3.26
N TYR A 61 18.40 -3.40 -3.01
CA TYR A 61 19.68 -4.04 -3.34
C TYR A 61 20.33 -4.64 -2.10
N TYR A 62 20.58 -5.94 -2.13
CA TYR A 62 21.13 -6.72 -1.00
C TYR A 62 22.59 -7.16 -1.19
N HIS A 63 23.30 -6.64 -2.21
CA HIS A 63 24.69 -6.99 -2.53
C HIS A 63 24.95 -8.50 -2.80
N GLY A 64 23.89 -9.30 -2.87
CA GLY A 64 23.90 -10.71 -3.20
C GLY A 64 23.33 -10.98 -4.59
N ARG A 65 22.83 -12.21 -4.79
CA ARG A 65 22.20 -12.60 -6.05
C ARG A 65 20.75 -12.12 -6.16
N THR A 66 20.10 -11.84 -5.04
CA THR A 66 18.69 -11.50 -4.93
C THR A 66 18.50 -9.99 -4.97
N VAL A 67 17.44 -9.55 -5.63
CA VAL A 67 16.93 -8.17 -5.60
C VAL A 67 15.49 -8.18 -5.13
N HIS A 68 15.12 -7.23 -4.27
CA HIS A 68 13.74 -7.02 -3.88
C HIS A 68 13.05 -6.09 -4.88
N LEU A 69 11.86 -6.47 -5.29
CA LEU A 69 10.98 -5.64 -6.11
C LEU A 69 9.58 -5.63 -5.50
N ASP A 70 8.89 -4.48 -5.54
CA ASP A 70 7.51 -4.37 -5.11
C ASP A 70 6.72 -3.35 -5.92
N VAL A 71 5.40 -3.43 -5.84
CA VAL A 71 4.44 -2.56 -6.53
C VAL A 71 3.89 -1.46 -5.62
N GLY A 72 4.57 -1.14 -4.54
CA GLY A 72 4.23 -0.01 -3.68
C GLY A 72 4.71 1.34 -4.23
N PRO A 73 4.73 2.40 -3.42
CA PRO A 73 5.23 3.70 -3.82
C PRO A 73 6.67 3.64 -4.36
N ALA A 74 6.95 4.42 -5.39
CA ALA A 74 8.27 4.47 -6.03
C ALA A 74 9.37 4.85 -5.04
N ARG A 75 10.32 3.94 -4.80
CA ARG A 75 11.46 4.13 -3.91
C ARG A 75 12.57 3.11 -4.19
N SER A 76 13.77 3.42 -3.74
CA SER A 76 14.88 2.49 -3.82
C SER A 76 15.75 2.57 -2.57
N TRP A 77 16.36 1.46 -2.19
CA TRP A 77 17.30 1.40 -1.07
C TRP A 77 18.44 0.41 -1.35
N ASP A 78 19.53 0.64 -0.69
CA ASP A 78 20.67 -0.24 -0.59
C ASP A 78 20.75 -0.75 0.86
N GLU A 79 20.86 -2.05 1.06
CA GLU A 79 20.90 -2.69 2.37
C GLU A 79 21.94 -2.06 3.30
N LYS A 80 23.14 -1.73 2.79
CA LYS A 80 24.25 -1.20 3.59
C LYS A 80 23.99 0.22 4.11
N THR A 81 23.09 0.97 3.46
CA THR A 81 22.85 2.40 3.79
C THR A 81 21.44 2.68 4.29
N SER A 82 20.51 1.74 4.11
CA SER A 82 19.09 1.95 4.40
C SER A 82 18.69 1.83 5.87
N GLY A 83 19.56 1.27 6.71
CA GLY A 83 19.23 0.97 8.11
C GLY A 83 18.19 -0.16 8.29
N VAL A 84 17.91 -0.96 7.26
CA VAL A 84 17.04 -2.13 7.39
C VAL A 84 17.58 -3.09 8.46
N GLY A 85 16.72 -3.49 9.40
CA GLY A 85 17.10 -4.35 10.53
C GLY A 85 17.66 -3.61 11.74
N THR A 86 17.91 -2.30 11.64
CA THR A 86 18.37 -1.46 12.78
C THR A 86 17.22 -0.79 13.53
N GLY A 87 15.98 -0.96 13.09
CA GLY A 87 14.81 -0.22 13.57
C GLY A 87 14.54 1.09 12.84
N LEU A 88 15.53 1.68 12.16
CA LEU A 88 15.38 2.95 11.43
C LEU A 88 14.39 2.85 10.26
N SER A 89 14.28 1.67 9.63
CA SER A 89 13.30 1.42 8.58
C SER A 89 11.86 1.35 9.09
N ASP A 90 11.65 1.24 10.41
CA ASP A 90 10.32 1.24 11.00
C ASP A 90 9.67 2.63 10.93
N ASP A 91 10.47 3.70 10.77
CA ASP A 91 10.00 5.09 10.58
C ASP A 91 9.67 5.42 9.13
N ASN A 92 9.57 4.43 8.26
CA ASN A 92 9.14 4.69 6.88
C ASN A 92 7.74 5.31 6.88
N LYS A 93 7.66 6.53 6.37
CA LYS A 93 6.50 7.43 6.48
C LYS A 93 5.61 7.40 5.23
N LEU A 94 5.91 6.52 4.30
CA LEU A 94 5.08 6.34 3.10
C LEU A 94 3.85 5.53 3.46
N ILE A 95 2.69 6.12 3.27
CA ILE A 95 1.40 5.48 3.42
C ILE A 95 0.55 5.79 2.20
N GLU A 96 -0.08 4.77 1.65
CA GLU A 96 -0.90 4.88 0.45
C GLU A 96 -2.19 4.08 0.64
N LEU A 97 -3.26 4.51 0.00
CA LEU A 97 -4.51 3.77 -0.09
C LEU A 97 -4.62 3.19 -1.51
N VAL A 98 -4.96 1.91 -1.62
CA VAL A 98 -5.11 1.25 -2.93
C VAL A 98 -6.41 0.45 -3.00
N THR A 99 -6.89 0.27 -4.23
CA THR A 99 -8.00 -0.62 -4.58
C THR A 99 -7.47 -2.01 -4.96
N ASP A 100 -8.34 -3.02 -4.99
CA ASP A 100 -8.02 -4.38 -5.44
C ASP A 100 -7.99 -4.50 -6.98
N TYR A 101 -8.74 -3.65 -7.68
CA TYR A 101 -8.75 -3.58 -9.14
C TYR A 101 -8.63 -2.13 -9.62
N ASP A 102 -8.32 -1.94 -10.90
CA ASP A 102 -8.25 -0.65 -11.60
C ASP A 102 -9.49 -0.38 -12.46
N ILE A 103 -10.36 -1.40 -12.67
CA ILE A 103 -11.62 -1.30 -13.42
C ILE A 103 -12.73 -1.99 -12.62
N TYR A 104 -13.86 -1.30 -12.51
CA TYR A 104 -15.08 -1.75 -11.83
C TYR A 104 -16.32 -1.50 -12.69
N GLN A 105 -17.43 -2.12 -12.32
CA GLN A 105 -18.77 -1.81 -12.80
C GLN A 105 -19.59 -1.11 -11.70
N PRO A 106 -20.63 -0.34 -12.03
CA PRO A 106 -21.56 0.18 -11.04
C PRO A 106 -22.13 -0.96 -10.19
N GLY A 107 -22.13 -0.79 -8.86
CA GLY A 107 -22.59 -1.83 -7.93
C GLY A 107 -21.56 -2.88 -7.52
N ASP A 108 -20.34 -2.84 -8.06
CA ASP A 108 -19.30 -3.78 -7.69
C ASP A 108 -18.83 -3.62 -6.23
N PRO A 109 -18.41 -4.70 -5.58
CA PRO A 109 -17.70 -4.61 -4.32
C PRO A 109 -16.32 -3.97 -4.54
N LEU A 110 -16.00 -2.96 -3.76
CA LEU A 110 -14.72 -2.28 -3.71
C LEU A 110 -13.98 -2.69 -2.44
N THR A 111 -12.79 -3.25 -2.58
CA THR A 111 -11.89 -3.54 -1.46
C THR A 111 -10.76 -2.51 -1.44
N LEU A 112 -10.59 -1.89 -0.29
CA LEU A 112 -9.56 -0.90 -0.04
C LEU A 112 -8.50 -1.45 0.91
N ARG A 113 -7.26 -1.06 0.72
CA ARG A 113 -6.13 -1.43 1.58
C ARG A 113 -5.24 -0.23 1.80
N PHE A 114 -4.87 0.02 3.06
CA PHE A 114 -3.73 0.88 3.33
C PHE A 114 -2.44 0.08 3.17
N ILE A 115 -1.55 0.55 2.32
CA ILE A 115 -0.17 0.09 2.28
C ILE A 115 0.56 0.83 3.39
N ARG A 116 0.69 0.18 4.54
CA ARG A 116 1.31 0.74 5.71
C ARG A 116 2.81 0.58 5.63
N MET A 117 3.49 1.64 5.33
CA MET A 117 4.95 1.70 5.29
C MET A 117 5.56 2.11 6.63
N THR A 118 4.74 2.36 7.65
CA THR A 118 5.15 2.66 9.03
C THR A 118 4.80 1.50 9.97
N ALA A 119 5.47 1.45 11.13
CA ALA A 119 5.20 0.50 12.20
C ALA A 119 4.18 0.99 13.23
N PHE A 120 3.78 2.25 13.16
CA PHE A 120 2.89 2.85 14.15
C PHE A 120 1.42 2.49 13.89
N PRO A 121 0.60 2.38 14.94
CA PRO A 121 -0.84 2.36 14.80
C PRO A 121 -1.33 3.63 14.08
N ILE A 122 -2.33 3.49 13.22
CA ILE A 122 -2.87 4.60 12.45
C ILE A 122 -4.37 4.68 12.68
N GLY A 123 -4.83 5.83 13.17
CA GLY A 123 -6.25 6.14 13.30
C GLY A 123 -6.82 6.69 12.00
N VAL A 124 -7.95 6.14 11.55
CA VAL A 124 -8.59 6.52 10.29
C VAL A 124 -9.99 7.04 10.56
N VAL A 125 -10.35 8.20 9.99
CA VAL A 125 -11.71 8.74 10.06
C VAL A 125 -12.65 7.76 9.34
N PRO A 126 -13.75 7.29 9.96
CA PRO A 126 -14.61 6.24 9.41
C PRO A 126 -15.48 6.69 8.22
N VAL A 127 -15.31 7.90 7.73
CA VAL A 127 -15.98 8.43 6.54
C VAL A 127 -14.96 8.65 5.43
N PHE A 128 -15.14 7.96 4.32
CA PHE A 128 -14.32 8.08 3.11
C PHE A 128 -15.09 8.85 2.05
N PHE A 129 -14.39 9.29 1.01
CA PHE A 129 -14.96 10.07 -0.08
C PHE A 129 -14.60 9.43 -1.42
N LEU A 130 -15.63 9.14 -2.23
CA LEU A 130 -15.46 8.79 -3.63
C LEU A 130 -15.49 10.07 -4.45
N GLU A 131 -14.46 10.35 -5.20
CA GLU A 131 -14.29 11.58 -5.98
C GLU A 131 -14.20 11.24 -7.47
N GLY A 132 -15.05 11.83 -8.29
CA GLY A 132 -14.93 11.75 -9.74
C GLY A 132 -13.73 12.59 -10.23
N ARG A 133 -12.91 12.00 -11.08
CA ARG A 133 -11.77 12.64 -11.74
C ARG A 133 -12.14 13.01 -13.17
N HIS A 134 -12.53 14.24 -13.40
CA HIS A 134 -12.81 14.77 -14.75
C HIS A 134 -11.68 15.70 -15.18
N GLU A 135 -11.14 15.46 -16.37
CA GLU A 135 -10.20 16.39 -16.99
C GLU A 135 -10.93 17.70 -17.35
N GLY A 136 -10.50 18.79 -16.75
CA GLY A 136 -10.91 20.16 -17.14
C GLY A 136 -12.28 20.66 -16.69
N ARG A 137 -12.98 19.98 -15.76
CA ARG A 137 -14.25 20.47 -15.17
C ARG A 137 -14.18 20.43 -13.64
N HIS A 138 -14.99 21.31 -12.99
CA HIS A 138 -15.15 21.28 -11.54
C HIS A 138 -15.43 19.85 -11.08
N ALA A 139 -14.68 19.39 -10.08
CA ALA A 139 -14.84 18.06 -9.50
C ALA A 139 -16.33 17.79 -9.20
N ALA A 140 -16.83 16.66 -9.68
CA ALA A 140 -18.15 16.20 -9.28
C ALA A 140 -18.21 16.17 -7.74
N LYS A 141 -19.39 16.44 -7.18
CA LYS A 141 -19.59 16.42 -5.72
C LYS A 141 -19.11 15.07 -5.17
N ALA A 142 -18.16 15.09 -4.24
CA ALA A 142 -17.66 13.89 -3.62
C ALA A 142 -18.80 13.13 -2.90
N ILE A 143 -18.87 11.83 -3.07
CA ILE A 143 -19.81 10.94 -2.38
C ILE A 143 -19.15 10.48 -1.09
N ALA A 144 -19.68 10.91 0.04
CA ALA A 144 -19.27 10.43 1.35
C ALA A 144 -19.86 9.03 1.61
N PHE A 145 -19.06 8.12 2.16
CA PHE A 145 -19.50 6.79 2.52
C PHE A 145 -18.75 6.26 3.75
N GLU A 146 -19.38 5.32 4.44
CA GLU A 146 -18.81 4.62 5.58
C GLU A 146 -18.43 3.21 5.13
N PRO A 147 -17.13 2.89 5.03
CA PRO A 147 -16.69 1.55 4.66
C PRO A 147 -16.85 0.60 5.85
N VAL A 148 -17.00 -0.68 5.56
CA VAL A 148 -16.93 -1.73 6.56
C VAL A 148 -15.47 -2.06 6.81
N PHE A 149 -15.02 -1.83 8.03
CA PHE A 149 -13.69 -2.22 8.49
C PHE A 149 -13.68 -3.68 8.95
N GLY A 150 -12.54 -4.37 8.77
CA GLY A 150 -12.35 -5.73 9.27
C GLY A 150 -12.24 -5.84 10.79
N VAL A 151 -12.26 -4.70 11.50
CA VAL A 151 -12.24 -4.59 12.96
C VAL A 151 -13.54 -3.95 13.42
N SER A 152 -14.16 -4.52 14.45
CA SER A 152 -15.30 -3.89 15.11
C SER A 152 -14.78 -2.71 15.93
N SER A 153 -15.23 -1.51 15.60
CA SER A 153 -14.94 -0.33 16.38
C SER A 153 -16.17 0.58 16.39
N GLU A 154 -16.68 0.88 17.58
CA GLU A 154 -17.67 1.93 17.79
C GLU A 154 -17.02 3.32 17.89
N ASP A 155 -15.67 3.37 17.78
CA ASP A 155 -14.89 4.58 17.92
C ASP A 155 -15.01 5.47 16.69
N ARG A 156 -15.07 6.76 16.93
CA ARG A 156 -15.00 7.79 15.87
C ARG A 156 -13.66 7.80 15.12
N CYS A 157 -12.70 7.03 15.60
CA CYS A 157 -11.36 6.92 15.04
C CYS A 157 -10.82 5.49 15.23
N PRO A 158 -11.30 4.50 14.45
CA PRO A 158 -10.76 3.15 14.50
C PRO A 158 -9.26 3.16 14.27
N GLN A 159 -8.54 2.40 15.13
CA GLN A 159 -7.09 2.27 15.10
C GLN A 159 -6.70 0.98 14.39
N PHE A 160 -5.75 1.06 13.49
CA PHE A 160 -5.17 -0.07 12.80
C PHE A 160 -3.76 -0.33 13.35
N GLU A 161 -3.58 -1.42 14.04
CA GLU A 161 -2.33 -1.76 14.71
C GLU A 161 -1.47 -2.72 13.90
N ASP A 162 -2.09 -3.50 13.01
CA ASP A 162 -1.38 -4.45 12.15
C ASP A 162 -1.89 -4.46 10.72
N ILE A 163 -1.09 -5.06 9.84
CA ILE A 163 -1.34 -5.13 8.41
C ILE A 163 -2.62 -5.93 8.09
N GLY A 164 -2.92 -6.97 8.87
CA GLY A 164 -4.11 -7.77 8.67
C GLY A 164 -5.40 -6.97 8.86
N GLN A 165 -5.39 -6.01 9.78
CA GLN A 165 -6.52 -5.10 10.01
C GLN A 165 -6.68 -4.07 8.89
N MET A 166 -5.58 -3.69 8.23
CA MET A 166 -5.57 -2.70 7.15
C MET A 166 -5.95 -3.29 5.79
N ALA A 167 -5.99 -4.62 5.68
CA ALA A 167 -6.45 -5.33 4.50
C ALA A 167 -7.94 -5.67 4.65
N GLY A 168 -8.76 -5.33 3.68
CA GLY A 168 -10.16 -5.75 3.66
C GLY A 168 -11.16 -4.72 4.15
N ILE A 169 -10.82 -3.43 4.05
CA ILE A 169 -11.79 -2.35 4.15
C ILE A 169 -12.71 -2.46 2.93
N ARG A 170 -14.02 -2.59 3.15
CA ARG A 170 -14.96 -2.92 2.09
C ARG A 170 -16.07 -1.90 1.95
N TRP A 171 -16.45 -1.67 0.72
CA TRP A 171 -17.62 -0.88 0.38
C TRP A 171 -18.22 -1.41 -0.93
N ARG A 172 -19.43 -1.02 -1.25
CA ARG A 172 -20.06 -1.33 -2.53
C ARG A 172 -20.30 -0.03 -3.28
N LEU A 173 -19.81 0.03 -4.51
CA LEU A 173 -20.07 1.16 -5.41
C LEU A 173 -21.59 1.35 -5.61
N PRO A 174 -22.09 2.59 -5.73
CA PRO A 174 -23.48 2.82 -6.09
C PRO A 174 -23.83 2.15 -7.42
N ALA A 175 -25.00 1.53 -7.48
CA ALA A 175 -25.48 0.85 -8.70
C ALA A 175 -25.79 1.83 -9.84
N ASP A 176 -26.01 3.09 -9.51
CA ASP A 176 -26.27 4.21 -10.42
C ASP A 176 -25.05 5.10 -10.64
N LEU A 177 -23.84 4.66 -10.22
CA LEU A 177 -22.63 5.43 -10.40
C LEU A 177 -22.32 5.57 -11.89
N PRO A 178 -22.22 6.81 -12.42
CA PRO A 178 -21.93 7.02 -13.84
C PRO A 178 -20.57 6.45 -14.23
N PRO A 179 -20.42 5.95 -15.46
CA PRO A 179 -19.11 5.59 -16.02
C PRO A 179 -18.15 6.77 -15.95
N GLY A 180 -16.87 6.49 -15.61
CA GLY A 180 -15.85 7.53 -15.48
C GLY A 180 -14.67 7.11 -14.64
N ARG A 181 -13.77 8.05 -14.39
CA ARG A 181 -12.59 7.84 -13.53
C ARG A 181 -12.87 8.37 -12.13
N TYR A 182 -12.54 7.57 -11.14
CA TYR A 182 -12.78 7.85 -9.73
C TYR A 182 -11.54 7.59 -8.90
N ALA A 183 -11.49 8.18 -7.73
CA ALA A 183 -10.53 7.85 -6.68
C ALA A 183 -11.23 7.87 -5.32
N VAL A 184 -10.75 7.09 -4.37
CA VAL A 184 -11.20 7.15 -2.98
C VAL A 184 -10.19 7.93 -2.17
N ARG A 185 -10.68 8.79 -1.28
CA ARG A 185 -9.88 9.53 -0.30
C ARG A 185 -10.32 9.17 1.12
N ALA A 186 -9.34 8.89 1.97
CA ALA A 186 -9.49 8.65 3.39
C ALA A 186 -8.68 9.65 4.20
N ARG A 187 -9.16 10.08 5.35
CA ARG A 187 -8.48 11.00 6.26
C ARG A 187 -8.01 10.28 7.51
N PHE A 188 -6.90 10.71 8.06
CA PHE A 188 -6.38 10.23 9.33
C PHE A 188 -6.89 11.08 10.49
N CYS A 189 -7.01 10.48 11.68
CA CYS A 189 -7.53 11.16 12.86
C CYS A 189 -6.54 12.15 13.50
N GLY A 190 -5.28 12.02 13.16
CA GLY A 190 -4.21 12.89 13.65
C GLY A 190 -2.83 12.38 13.22
N PRO A 191 -1.80 13.20 13.31
CA PRO A 191 -0.45 12.80 12.97
C PRO A 191 0.11 11.86 14.03
N VAL A 192 0.74 10.75 13.60
CA VAL A 192 1.50 9.82 14.45
C VAL A 192 2.99 10.18 14.44
N TRP A 193 3.45 10.89 13.39
CA TRP A 193 4.81 11.41 13.25
C TRP A 193 4.80 12.79 12.61
N GLU A 194 5.88 13.52 12.77
CA GLU A 194 6.05 14.81 12.14
C GLU A 194 6.04 14.69 10.61
N GLY A 195 5.21 15.52 9.94
CA GLY A 195 5.05 15.47 8.48
C GLY A 195 4.18 14.32 7.98
N MET A 196 3.44 13.61 8.85
CA MET A 196 2.42 12.65 8.42
C MET A 196 1.38 13.36 7.54
N PRO A 197 1.02 12.82 6.37
CA PRO A 197 -0.07 13.37 5.57
C PRO A 197 -1.39 13.30 6.35
N SER A 198 -2.25 14.28 6.19
CA SER A 198 -3.59 14.29 6.82
C SER A 198 -4.57 13.32 6.17
N GLU A 199 -4.27 12.87 4.96
CA GLU A 199 -5.11 11.98 4.16
C GLU A 199 -4.28 11.13 3.20
N ALA A 200 -4.89 10.04 2.72
CA ALA A 200 -4.37 9.22 1.64
C ALA A 200 -5.45 8.99 0.59
N GLY A 201 -5.06 8.91 -0.68
CA GLY A 201 -5.96 8.64 -1.80
C GLY A 201 -5.51 7.45 -2.62
N THR A 202 -6.46 6.78 -3.26
CA THR A 202 -6.13 5.72 -4.23
C THR A 202 -5.61 6.33 -5.53
N PRO A 203 -4.83 5.57 -6.32
CA PRO A 203 -4.76 5.80 -7.75
C PRO A 203 -6.18 5.90 -8.33
N ALA A 204 -6.31 6.60 -9.46
CA ALA A 204 -7.60 6.67 -10.13
C ALA A 204 -7.92 5.30 -10.77
N PHE A 205 -9.13 4.81 -10.54
CA PHE A 205 -9.69 3.63 -11.17
C PHE A 205 -10.83 4.01 -12.11
N GLU A 206 -11.17 3.13 -13.03
CA GLU A 206 -12.26 3.31 -13.99
C GLU A 206 -13.53 2.62 -13.50
N VAL A 207 -14.67 3.27 -13.64
CA VAL A 207 -15.98 2.64 -13.61
C VAL A 207 -16.46 2.55 -15.05
N ALA A 208 -16.51 1.33 -15.59
CA ALA A 208 -16.89 1.08 -16.95
C ALA A 208 -18.43 1.20 -17.15
N ALA A 209 -18.86 1.42 -18.38
CA ALA A 209 -20.27 1.29 -18.71
C ALA A 209 -20.72 -0.18 -18.59
N PRO A 210 -21.96 -0.44 -18.16
CA PRO A 210 -22.51 -1.78 -18.05
C PRO A 210 -22.64 -2.49 -19.41
#